data_3c4fb18ca91b885e56a4a1bef20f4217
#
_entry.id   3c4fb18ca91b885e56a4a1bef20f4217
#
_cell.length_a   1.000
_cell.length_b   1.000
_cell.length_c   1.000
_cell.angle_alpha   90.00
_cell.angle_beta   90.00
_cell.angle_gamma   90.00
#
_symmetry.space_group_name_H-M   'P 1'
#
loop_
_entity.id
_entity.type
_entity.pdbx_description
1 polymer ?
#
loop_
_entity_poly.entity_id
_entity_poly.type
_entity_poly.pdbx_seq_one_letter_code
_entity_poly.pdbx_strand_id
1 'polypeptide(L)'
;MATSPTISDLPLVSRSSGNSRRSQGLLTDISSLFLSHAVCTRSFMRPNAAKAFIRVWKVIEVCLQILAQGKRVTQRELFYMLLCDSPDYFSCQLQVNKTIQDVVALLRCSRYSLGIMASSRGVVVGRLKLQEPGKDPVDCSGCGSSGFGISGDLDLVDGLIMTTDARYILLVEKHAVFQRLAEDRIFNQIPSIIITAKGYPDIATRNPAGLAILCTFKYGSLGMGLEAYRYACNVKWLGLRGDDLPFIPEEALLPLKPRDFQVAKSLTSSKTIQDEFRQELEIMLQSGKRAEIEALYIHGYDFLSKYLANKIVKGGYI
;
A
#
# COMPACT_ATOMS: atom_id res chain seq x y z
N MET A 1 -22.61 1.78 -48.07
CA MET A 1 -22.46 2.73 -46.94
C MET A 1 -22.41 1.91 -45.66
N ALA A 2 -21.21 1.66 -45.16
CA ALA A 2 -21.01 0.90 -43.93
C ALA A 2 -20.86 1.91 -42.80
N THR A 3 -21.75 1.85 -41.84
CA THR A 3 -21.70 2.65 -40.60
C THR A 3 -20.61 2.12 -39.69
N SER A 4 -19.73 3.01 -39.26
CA SER A 4 -18.68 2.72 -38.29
C SER A 4 -19.29 2.38 -36.93
N PRO A 5 -18.78 1.36 -36.20
CA PRO A 5 -19.30 1.02 -34.89
C PRO A 5 -18.95 2.09 -33.86
N THR A 6 -19.92 2.48 -33.06
CA THR A 6 -19.77 3.37 -31.92
C THR A 6 -19.14 2.60 -30.72
N ILE A 7 -18.41 3.35 -29.87
CA ILE A 7 -17.66 2.83 -28.72
C ILE A 7 -18.52 2.08 -27.67
N SER A 8 -19.85 2.07 -27.84
CA SER A 8 -20.80 1.35 -27.00
C SER A 8 -20.88 -0.18 -27.23
N ASP A 9 -20.24 -0.72 -28.28
CA ASP A 9 -20.46 -2.09 -28.75
C ASP A 9 -19.34 -3.09 -28.42
N LEU A 10 -18.44 -2.73 -27.51
CA LEU A 10 -17.40 -3.66 -27.03
C LEU A 10 -17.95 -4.57 -25.93
N PRO A 11 -17.83 -5.91 -26.06
CA PRO A 11 -18.37 -6.83 -25.08
C PRO A 11 -17.60 -6.77 -23.75
N LEU A 12 -18.34 -6.52 -22.67
CA LEU A 12 -17.87 -6.70 -21.30
C LEU A 12 -17.55 -8.18 -21.08
N VAL A 13 -16.29 -8.50 -20.89
CA VAL A 13 -15.86 -9.84 -20.48
C VAL A 13 -16.42 -10.11 -19.08
N SER A 14 -17.46 -10.95 -19.03
CA SER A 14 -18.05 -11.46 -17.78
C SER A 14 -17.09 -12.43 -17.11
N ARG A 15 -16.55 -12.09 -15.95
CA ARG A 15 -15.93 -13.04 -15.04
C ARG A 15 -17.04 -13.76 -14.24
N SER A 16 -17.01 -15.08 -14.28
CA SER A 16 -17.93 -15.98 -13.59
C SER A 16 -17.86 -15.84 -12.05
N SER A 17 -19.04 -15.83 -11.52
CA SER A 17 -19.55 -15.79 -10.17
C SER A 17 -18.82 -16.59 -9.08
N GLY A 18 -18.57 -15.90 -7.96
CA GLY A 18 -18.33 -16.48 -6.65
C GLY A 18 -18.28 -15.39 -5.60
N ASN A 19 -19.34 -15.23 -4.80
CA ASN A 19 -19.50 -14.31 -3.66
C ASN A 19 -19.87 -12.84 -3.96
N SER A 20 -21.04 -12.63 -4.56
CA SER A 20 -21.46 -11.34 -5.13
C SER A 20 -22.30 -10.41 -4.24
N ARG A 21 -22.59 -10.67 -2.96
CA ARG A 21 -23.50 -9.80 -2.19
C ARG A 21 -22.87 -8.82 -1.20
N ARG A 22 -21.59 -8.98 -0.83
CA ARG A 22 -20.87 -8.00 0.02
C ARG A 22 -20.05 -6.95 -0.76
N SER A 23 -19.68 -7.24 -1.99
CA SER A 23 -18.88 -6.35 -2.84
C SER A 23 -19.72 -5.28 -3.57
N GLN A 24 -21.01 -5.46 -3.75
CA GLN A 24 -21.86 -4.46 -4.42
C GLN A 24 -22.13 -3.20 -3.60
N GLY A 25 -22.21 -3.30 -2.26
CA GLY A 25 -22.35 -2.12 -1.40
C GLY A 25 -21.10 -1.23 -1.38
N LEU A 26 -19.90 -1.83 -1.39
CA LEU A 26 -18.64 -1.08 -1.43
C LEU A 26 -18.38 -0.41 -2.78
N LEU A 27 -18.81 -1.02 -3.89
CA LEU A 27 -18.63 -0.46 -5.23
C LEU A 27 -19.54 0.75 -5.50
N THR A 28 -20.72 0.81 -4.89
CA THR A 28 -21.62 1.98 -4.95
C THR A 28 -21.08 3.17 -4.17
N ASP A 29 -20.47 2.95 -3.01
CA ASP A 29 -19.84 4.03 -2.23
C ASP A 29 -18.55 4.57 -2.88
N ILE A 30 -17.76 3.70 -3.52
CA ILE A 30 -16.57 4.11 -4.27
C ILE A 30 -16.96 4.90 -5.53
N SER A 31 -18.02 4.51 -6.24
CA SER A 31 -18.49 5.26 -7.41
C SER A 31 -19.05 6.64 -7.04
N SER A 32 -19.68 6.81 -5.89
CA SER A 32 -20.14 8.13 -5.41
C SER A 32 -18.99 9.07 -5.03
N LEU A 33 -17.87 8.54 -4.53
CA LEU A 33 -16.65 9.30 -4.26
C LEU A 33 -15.90 9.75 -5.54
N PHE A 34 -16.04 8.99 -6.64
CA PHE A 34 -15.43 9.36 -7.93
C PHE A 34 -16.29 10.33 -8.76
N LEU A 35 -17.58 10.43 -8.51
CA LEU A 35 -18.50 11.32 -9.23
C LEU A 35 -18.39 12.80 -8.84
N SER A 36 -17.66 13.14 -7.77
CA SER A 36 -17.43 14.53 -7.35
C SER A 36 -16.21 15.19 -8.01
N HIS A 37 -15.46 14.49 -8.86
CA HIS A 37 -14.33 15.09 -9.57
C HIS A 37 -14.84 15.82 -10.82
N ALA A 38 -14.64 17.14 -10.83
CA ALA A 38 -14.94 17.98 -11.98
C ALA A 38 -14.32 17.40 -13.26
N VAL A 39 -15.12 17.21 -14.29
CA VAL A 39 -14.66 16.74 -15.60
C VAL A 39 -13.62 17.73 -16.12
N CYS A 40 -12.36 17.30 -16.21
CA CYS A 40 -11.29 18.12 -16.74
C CYS A 40 -11.30 18.03 -18.27
N THR A 41 -11.78 19.09 -18.94
CA THR A 41 -11.71 19.18 -20.40
C THR A 41 -10.35 19.72 -20.83
N ARG A 42 -9.73 19.08 -21.82
CA ARG A 42 -8.46 19.51 -22.41
C ARG A 42 -8.70 20.01 -23.83
N SER A 43 -8.46 21.30 -24.06
CA SER A 43 -8.65 21.95 -25.35
C SER A 43 -7.32 22.08 -26.11
N PHE A 44 -7.32 21.85 -27.41
CA PHE A 44 -6.16 22.10 -28.29
C PHE A 44 -5.82 23.59 -28.45
N MET A 45 -6.73 24.48 -28.08
CA MET A 45 -6.56 25.93 -28.27
C MET A 45 -5.46 26.54 -27.39
N ARG A 46 -5.02 25.83 -26.35
CA ARG A 46 -3.95 26.29 -25.46
C ARG A 46 -2.74 25.35 -25.55
N PRO A 47 -1.52 25.86 -25.80
CA PRO A 47 -0.31 25.02 -25.98
C PRO A 47 -0.07 24.01 -24.86
N ASN A 48 -0.26 24.42 -23.61
CA ASN A 48 -0.08 23.53 -22.46
C ASN A 48 -1.15 22.43 -22.38
N ALA A 49 -2.38 22.72 -22.78
CA ALA A 49 -3.45 21.73 -22.82
C ALA A 49 -3.26 20.77 -24.00
N ALA A 50 -2.80 21.26 -25.15
CA ALA A 50 -2.42 20.44 -26.30
C ALA A 50 -1.26 19.47 -25.95
N LYS A 51 -0.20 19.96 -25.30
CA LYS A 51 0.88 19.09 -24.81
C LYS A 51 0.37 18.01 -23.84
N ALA A 52 -0.51 18.36 -22.92
CA ALA A 52 -1.09 17.40 -21.99
C ALA A 52 -1.95 16.35 -22.70
N PHE A 53 -2.69 16.73 -23.74
CA PHE A 53 -3.46 15.81 -24.58
C PHE A 53 -2.53 14.83 -25.33
N ILE A 54 -1.47 15.33 -25.97
CA ILE A 54 -0.48 14.48 -26.65
C ILE A 54 0.17 13.50 -25.68
N ARG A 55 0.49 13.92 -24.45
CA ARG A 55 1.01 13.01 -23.43
C ARG A 55 0.08 11.84 -23.14
N VAL A 56 -1.22 12.08 -23.05
CA VAL A 56 -2.22 11.01 -22.84
C VAL A 56 -2.18 10.00 -23.98
N TRP A 57 -2.16 10.48 -25.23
CA TRP A 57 -2.06 9.61 -26.40
C TRP A 57 -0.76 8.80 -26.43
N LYS A 58 0.38 9.42 -26.13
CA LYS A 58 1.67 8.73 -26.10
C LYS A 58 1.72 7.64 -25.02
N VAL A 59 1.15 7.89 -23.84
CA VAL A 59 1.05 6.85 -22.80
C VAL A 59 0.14 5.70 -23.26
N ILE A 60 -1.01 5.99 -23.89
CA ILE A 60 -1.89 4.95 -24.43
C ILE A 60 -1.18 4.13 -25.51
N GLU A 61 -0.49 4.78 -26.45
CA GLU A 61 0.28 4.12 -27.51
C GLU A 61 1.30 3.13 -26.97
N VAL A 62 2.14 3.57 -26.02
CA VAL A 62 3.15 2.70 -25.41
C VAL A 62 2.51 1.58 -24.59
N CYS A 63 1.43 1.86 -23.85
CA CYS A 63 0.71 0.81 -23.12
C CYS A 63 0.14 -0.25 -24.06
N LEU A 64 -0.42 0.14 -25.22
CA LEU A 64 -0.91 -0.81 -26.24
C LEU A 64 0.22 -1.68 -26.79
N GLN A 65 1.40 -1.10 -27.05
CA GLN A 65 2.57 -1.86 -27.49
C GLN A 65 3.03 -2.89 -26.46
N ILE A 66 3.07 -2.50 -25.16
CA ILE A 66 3.41 -3.37 -24.05
C ILE A 66 2.43 -4.55 -23.95
N LEU A 67 1.13 -4.25 -23.98
CA LEU A 67 0.07 -5.25 -23.90
C LEU A 67 0.07 -6.20 -25.10
N ALA A 68 0.31 -5.69 -26.32
CA ALA A 68 0.39 -6.49 -27.53
C ALA A 68 1.56 -7.52 -27.47
N GLN A 69 2.61 -7.21 -26.72
CA GLN A 69 3.75 -8.11 -26.49
C GLN A 69 3.54 -9.06 -25.30
N GLY A 70 2.39 -8.99 -24.60
CA GLY A 70 2.15 -9.75 -23.38
C GLY A 70 3.08 -9.39 -22.22
N LYS A 71 3.66 -8.19 -22.24
CA LYS A 71 4.63 -7.73 -21.23
C LYS A 71 3.98 -6.81 -20.22
N ARG A 72 4.68 -6.62 -19.10
CA ARG A 72 4.33 -5.65 -18.06
C ARG A 72 5.57 -4.83 -17.72
N VAL A 73 5.38 -3.55 -17.40
CA VAL A 73 6.46 -2.62 -17.06
C VAL A 73 6.14 -1.87 -15.77
N THR A 74 7.17 -1.40 -15.10
CA THR A 74 7.01 -0.49 -13.97
C THR A 74 6.74 0.95 -14.45
N GLN A 75 6.17 1.80 -13.60
CA GLN A 75 6.01 3.23 -13.91
C GLN A 75 7.35 3.91 -14.26
N ARG A 76 8.44 3.46 -13.66
CA ARG A 76 9.77 4.01 -13.93
C ARG A 76 10.31 3.58 -15.29
N GLU A 77 10.11 2.34 -15.64
CA GLU A 77 10.46 1.81 -16.97
C GLU A 77 9.65 2.50 -18.06
N LEU A 78 8.33 2.64 -17.87
CA LEU A 78 7.48 3.41 -18.77
C LEU A 78 7.96 4.86 -18.95
N PHE A 79 8.42 5.51 -17.88
CA PHE A 79 9.01 6.84 -17.98
C PHE A 79 10.23 6.87 -18.90
N TYR A 80 11.16 5.92 -18.76
CA TYR A 80 12.34 5.87 -19.62
C TYR A 80 11.98 5.56 -21.09
N MET A 81 11.00 4.68 -21.31
CA MET A 81 10.50 4.40 -22.68
C MET A 81 9.92 5.68 -23.30
N LEU A 82 9.07 6.41 -22.59
CA LEU A 82 8.49 7.67 -23.05
C LEU A 82 9.52 8.80 -23.20
N LEU A 83 10.54 8.84 -22.36
CA LEU A 83 11.64 9.79 -22.46
C LEU A 83 12.46 9.57 -23.73
N CYS A 84 12.70 8.31 -24.12
CA CYS A 84 13.39 7.96 -25.35
C CYS A 84 12.54 8.19 -26.61
N ASP A 85 11.24 7.83 -26.55
CA ASP A 85 10.33 7.96 -27.70
C ASP A 85 9.91 9.41 -27.93
N SER A 86 9.66 10.16 -26.88
CA SER A 86 9.05 11.49 -26.96
C SER A 86 9.64 12.48 -25.92
N PRO A 87 10.95 12.81 -26.02
CA PRO A 87 11.65 13.63 -25.03
C PRO A 87 11.04 15.03 -24.87
N ASP A 88 10.48 15.61 -25.93
CA ASP A 88 9.86 16.94 -25.90
C ASP A 88 8.59 17.03 -25.02
N TYR A 89 8.00 15.89 -24.72
CA TYR A 89 6.75 15.81 -23.97
C TYR A 89 6.94 15.36 -22.52
N PHE A 90 7.99 14.60 -22.20
CA PHE A 90 8.22 14.01 -20.89
C PHE A 90 9.60 14.37 -20.37
N SER A 91 9.66 15.30 -19.40
CA SER A 91 10.91 15.75 -18.79
C SER A 91 11.16 15.17 -17.39
N CYS A 92 10.12 14.64 -16.73
CA CYS A 92 10.26 14.07 -15.39
C CYS A 92 9.19 12.99 -15.10
N GLN A 93 9.54 12.11 -14.16
CA GLN A 93 8.68 11.00 -13.69
C GLN A 93 7.29 11.47 -13.23
N LEU A 94 7.21 12.65 -12.59
CA LEU A 94 5.95 13.19 -12.07
C LEU A 94 4.94 13.47 -13.20
N GLN A 95 5.41 13.92 -14.37
CA GLN A 95 4.54 14.15 -15.52
C GLN A 95 3.95 12.84 -16.03
N VAL A 96 4.77 11.78 -16.12
CA VAL A 96 4.30 10.44 -16.52
C VAL A 96 3.28 9.92 -15.50
N ASN A 97 3.58 10.02 -14.20
CA ASN A 97 2.66 9.57 -13.15
C ASN A 97 1.29 10.27 -13.22
N LYS A 98 1.27 11.59 -13.45
CA LYS A 98 0.02 12.35 -13.64
C LYS A 98 -0.71 11.92 -14.91
N THR A 99 0.02 11.72 -16.01
CA THR A 99 -0.58 11.30 -17.28
C THR A 99 -1.17 9.89 -17.18
N ILE A 100 -0.51 8.97 -16.47
CA ILE A 100 -1.07 7.64 -16.20
C ILE A 100 -2.40 7.76 -15.43
N GLN A 101 -2.48 8.65 -14.42
CA GLN A 101 -3.73 8.90 -13.70
C GLN A 101 -4.83 9.43 -14.62
N ASP A 102 -4.49 10.34 -15.53
CA ASP A 102 -5.44 10.86 -16.54
C ASP A 102 -5.93 9.73 -17.48
N VAL A 103 -5.03 8.84 -17.93
CA VAL A 103 -5.40 7.68 -18.79
C VAL A 103 -6.29 6.70 -18.04
N VAL A 104 -5.94 6.37 -16.78
CA VAL A 104 -6.74 5.50 -15.91
C VAL A 104 -8.16 6.07 -15.72
N ALA A 105 -8.28 7.37 -15.47
CA ALA A 105 -9.56 8.04 -15.32
C ALA A 105 -10.35 8.07 -16.64
N LEU A 106 -9.69 8.32 -17.77
CA LEU A 106 -10.30 8.37 -19.10
C LEU A 106 -10.85 7.00 -19.51
N LEU A 107 -10.05 5.96 -19.35
CA LEU A 107 -10.40 4.59 -19.76
C LEU A 107 -11.18 3.82 -18.69
N ARG A 108 -11.34 4.40 -17.49
CA ARG A 108 -12.00 3.76 -16.32
C ARG A 108 -11.45 2.38 -16.01
N CYS A 109 -10.14 2.22 -16.10
CA CYS A 109 -9.44 0.96 -15.90
C CYS A 109 -8.37 1.10 -14.79
N SER A 110 -7.79 -0.01 -14.36
CA SER A 110 -6.66 0.02 -13.41
C SER A 110 -5.34 0.27 -14.16
N ARG A 111 -4.32 0.74 -13.45
CA ARG A 111 -2.95 0.79 -13.99
C ARG A 111 -2.46 -0.59 -14.44
N TYR A 112 -2.84 -1.61 -13.70
CA TYR A 112 -2.51 -2.99 -14.01
C TYR A 112 -3.10 -3.44 -15.37
N SER A 113 -4.33 -3.05 -15.67
CA SER A 113 -4.98 -3.30 -16.97
C SER A 113 -4.28 -2.61 -18.14
N LEU A 114 -3.48 -1.57 -17.86
CA LEU A 114 -2.63 -0.88 -18.86
C LEU A 114 -1.25 -1.54 -19.01
N GLY A 115 -0.99 -2.68 -18.39
CA GLY A 115 0.31 -3.33 -18.39
C GLY A 115 1.32 -2.67 -17.44
N ILE A 116 0.88 -1.79 -16.54
CA ILE A 116 1.75 -1.07 -15.59
C ILE A 116 1.63 -1.74 -14.22
N MET A 117 2.70 -2.40 -13.81
CA MET A 117 2.77 -3.07 -12.50
C MET A 117 3.43 -2.18 -11.44
N ALA A 118 3.21 -2.50 -10.17
CA ALA A 118 3.94 -1.90 -9.06
C ALA A 118 5.38 -2.46 -9.01
N SER A 119 6.32 -1.64 -8.51
CA SER A 119 7.64 -2.18 -8.15
C SER A 119 7.47 -3.15 -6.98
N SER A 120 8.05 -4.34 -7.07
CA SER A 120 8.11 -5.30 -5.97
C SER A 120 8.87 -4.68 -4.79
N ARG A 121 8.18 -4.36 -3.70
CA ARG A 121 8.76 -3.80 -2.48
C ARG A 121 8.47 -4.65 -1.27
N GLY A 122 7.36 -5.37 -1.31
CA GLY A 122 6.90 -6.21 -0.23
C GLY A 122 7.86 -7.35 0.07
N VAL A 123 8.07 -7.60 1.36
CA VAL A 123 8.83 -8.75 1.85
C VAL A 123 8.03 -9.38 3.00
N VAL A 124 7.99 -10.70 3.02
CA VAL A 124 7.26 -11.48 4.02
C VAL A 124 8.16 -12.51 4.68
N VAL A 125 7.94 -12.76 5.96
CA VAL A 125 8.58 -13.82 6.74
C VAL A 125 7.58 -14.34 7.79
N GLY A 126 7.80 -15.54 8.29
CA GLY A 126 7.01 -16.11 9.39
C GLY A 126 6.20 -17.32 8.95
N ARG A 127 5.10 -17.59 9.63
CA ARG A 127 4.31 -18.81 9.50
C ARG A 127 3.45 -18.81 8.22
N LEU A 128 4.11 -18.86 7.07
CA LEU A 128 3.47 -18.84 5.75
C LEU A 128 4.26 -19.75 4.82
N LYS A 129 3.55 -20.61 4.12
CA LYS A 129 4.07 -21.36 2.97
C LYS A 129 3.43 -20.83 1.71
N LEU A 130 4.25 -20.51 0.72
CA LEU A 130 3.85 -20.00 -0.58
C LEU A 130 4.22 -21.02 -1.65
N GLN A 131 3.28 -21.33 -2.53
CA GLN A 131 3.52 -22.22 -3.65
C GLN A 131 3.03 -21.57 -4.94
N GLU A 132 3.92 -21.37 -5.87
CA GLU A 132 3.57 -21.01 -7.24
C GLU A 132 3.10 -22.28 -8.00
N PRO A 133 2.17 -22.14 -8.94
CA PRO A 133 1.75 -23.28 -9.77
C PRO A 133 2.94 -23.98 -10.44
N GLY A 134 3.08 -25.29 -10.21
CA GLY A 134 4.15 -26.11 -10.79
C GLY A 134 5.53 -25.96 -10.14
N LYS A 135 5.66 -25.25 -9.02
CA LYS A 135 6.90 -25.15 -8.23
C LYS A 135 6.74 -25.75 -6.84
N ASP A 136 7.86 -26.05 -6.21
CA ASP A 136 7.89 -26.51 -4.82
C ASP A 136 7.46 -25.39 -3.87
N PRO A 137 6.78 -25.72 -2.74
CA PRO A 137 6.38 -24.75 -1.75
C PRO A 137 7.58 -24.15 -1.02
N VAL A 138 7.59 -22.84 -0.86
CA VAL A 138 8.58 -22.09 -0.09
C VAL A 138 8.05 -21.82 1.31
N ASP A 139 8.78 -22.27 2.35
CA ASP A 139 8.47 -21.96 3.74
C ASP A 139 9.12 -20.63 4.13
N CYS A 140 8.28 -19.60 4.31
CA CYS A 140 8.74 -18.25 4.65
C CYS A 140 9.36 -18.16 6.07
N SER A 141 9.15 -19.13 6.95
CA SER A 141 9.80 -19.17 8.26
C SER A 141 11.30 -19.47 8.18
N GLY A 142 11.74 -20.09 7.09
CA GLY A 142 13.15 -20.41 6.77
C GLY A 142 13.88 -19.35 5.96
N CYS A 143 13.21 -18.28 5.49
CA CYS A 143 13.83 -17.28 4.60
C CYS A 143 14.81 -16.31 5.29
N GLY A 144 15.05 -16.44 6.60
CA GLY A 144 15.95 -15.56 7.35
C GLY A 144 15.45 -14.11 7.43
N SER A 145 16.34 -13.18 7.82
CA SER A 145 16.01 -11.76 7.98
C SER A 145 15.75 -11.03 6.65
N SER A 146 16.18 -11.60 5.53
CA SER A 146 15.91 -11.07 4.20
C SER A 146 14.45 -11.27 3.76
N GLY A 147 13.79 -12.31 4.30
CA GLY A 147 12.43 -12.69 3.97
C GLY A 147 12.24 -13.13 2.52
N PHE A 148 10.99 -13.42 2.15
CA PHE A 148 10.57 -13.73 0.79
C PHE A 148 9.99 -12.49 0.10
N GLY A 149 10.46 -12.15 -1.10
CA GLY A 149 10.00 -10.98 -1.87
C GLY A 149 8.62 -11.20 -2.47
N ILE A 150 7.69 -10.29 -2.22
CA ILE A 150 6.34 -10.31 -2.82
C ILE A 150 6.42 -9.70 -4.22
N SER A 151 5.96 -10.42 -5.24
CA SER A 151 5.92 -9.91 -6.61
C SER A 151 4.99 -8.70 -6.75
N GLY A 152 5.37 -7.73 -7.59
CA GLY A 152 4.48 -6.65 -8.00
C GLY A 152 3.46 -7.06 -9.07
N ASP A 153 3.59 -8.26 -9.63
CA ASP A 153 2.66 -8.84 -10.58
C ASP A 153 1.47 -9.47 -9.84
N LEU A 154 0.29 -8.86 -10.00
CA LEU A 154 -0.92 -9.29 -9.30
C LEU A 154 -1.42 -10.66 -9.79
N ASP A 155 -1.27 -10.97 -11.08
CA ASP A 155 -1.71 -12.29 -11.60
C ASP A 155 -0.89 -13.41 -10.98
N LEU A 156 0.42 -13.17 -10.77
CA LEU A 156 1.29 -14.11 -10.09
C LEU A 156 0.89 -14.25 -8.61
N VAL A 157 0.62 -13.13 -7.93
CA VAL A 157 0.20 -13.13 -6.52
C VAL A 157 -1.17 -13.80 -6.35
N ASP A 158 -2.12 -13.55 -7.24
CA ASP A 158 -3.46 -14.17 -7.21
C ASP A 158 -3.41 -15.68 -7.52
N GLY A 159 -2.38 -16.13 -8.23
CA GLY A 159 -2.13 -17.56 -8.52
C GLY A 159 -1.39 -18.30 -7.41
N LEU A 160 -0.90 -17.62 -6.36
CA LEU A 160 -0.19 -18.27 -5.26
C LEU A 160 -1.13 -19.09 -4.37
N ILE A 161 -0.75 -20.32 -4.09
CA ILE A 161 -1.36 -21.12 -3.04
C ILE A 161 -0.69 -20.75 -1.72
N MET A 162 -1.47 -20.24 -0.76
CA MET A 162 -0.98 -19.79 0.54
C MET A 162 -1.50 -20.73 1.62
N THR A 163 -0.59 -21.28 2.44
CA THR A 163 -0.92 -22.10 3.60
C THR A 163 -0.29 -21.51 4.86
N THR A 164 -1.08 -21.30 5.91
CA THR A 164 -0.63 -20.68 7.16
C THR A 164 -1.40 -21.19 8.36
N ASP A 165 -0.72 -21.28 9.50
CA ASP A 165 -1.29 -21.44 10.85
C ASP A 165 -1.19 -20.15 11.68
N ALA A 166 -0.81 -19.04 11.05
CA ALA A 166 -0.71 -17.74 11.71
C ALA A 166 -2.09 -17.22 12.12
N ARG A 167 -2.13 -16.53 13.27
CA ARG A 167 -3.32 -15.83 13.79
C ARG A 167 -3.27 -14.34 13.51
N TYR A 168 -2.08 -13.80 13.28
CA TYR A 168 -1.84 -12.37 13.11
C TYR A 168 -0.98 -12.08 11.89
N ILE A 169 -1.20 -10.93 11.25
CA ILE A 169 -0.28 -10.34 10.29
C ILE A 169 0.31 -9.09 10.96
N LEU A 170 1.63 -9.05 11.12
CA LEU A 170 2.37 -7.89 11.59
C LEU A 170 2.83 -7.09 10.38
N LEU A 171 2.18 -5.96 10.10
CA LEU A 171 2.62 -5.04 9.07
C LEU A 171 3.62 -4.05 9.67
N VAL A 172 4.85 -4.08 9.18
CA VAL A 172 5.98 -3.29 9.69
C VAL A 172 6.38 -2.22 8.69
N GLU A 173 6.35 -0.96 9.10
CA GLU A 173 6.69 0.19 8.24
C GLU A 173 8.14 0.14 7.79
N LYS A 174 9.08 -0.01 8.76
CA LYS A 174 10.51 0.08 8.52
C LYS A 174 11.15 -1.27 8.29
N HIS A 175 11.96 -1.36 7.25
CA HIS A 175 12.68 -2.59 6.93
C HIS A 175 13.64 -3.04 8.04
N ALA A 176 14.30 -2.11 8.74
CA ALA A 176 15.20 -2.44 9.85
C ALA A 176 14.46 -3.11 11.02
N VAL A 177 13.26 -2.63 11.34
CA VAL A 177 12.38 -3.25 12.36
C VAL A 177 11.92 -4.63 11.91
N PHE A 178 11.54 -4.77 10.64
CA PHE A 178 11.20 -6.07 10.06
C PHE A 178 12.35 -7.08 10.20
N GLN A 179 13.58 -6.68 9.82
CA GLN A 179 14.76 -7.53 9.93
C GLN A 179 15.00 -7.98 11.38
N ARG A 180 14.91 -7.07 12.36
CA ARG A 180 15.06 -7.40 13.78
C ARG A 180 14.02 -8.42 14.23
N LEU A 181 12.74 -8.21 13.93
CA LEU A 181 11.67 -9.13 14.30
C LEU A 181 11.82 -10.50 13.62
N ALA A 182 12.35 -10.52 12.39
CA ALA A 182 12.65 -11.76 11.66
C ALA A 182 13.83 -12.52 12.29
N GLU A 183 14.90 -11.82 12.68
CA GLU A 183 16.06 -12.41 13.39
C GLU A 183 15.65 -12.97 14.74
N ASP A 184 14.84 -12.26 15.53
CA ASP A 184 14.30 -12.69 16.80
C ASP A 184 13.27 -13.82 16.65
N ARG A 185 12.83 -14.11 15.42
CA ARG A 185 11.82 -15.13 15.12
C ARG A 185 10.57 -14.98 15.97
N ILE A 186 10.05 -13.76 16.11
CA ILE A 186 8.84 -13.47 16.91
C ILE A 186 7.65 -14.36 16.52
N PHE A 187 7.59 -14.80 15.26
CA PHE A 187 6.57 -15.71 14.76
C PHE A 187 6.59 -17.11 15.40
N ASN A 188 7.67 -17.47 16.13
CA ASN A 188 7.72 -18.67 16.96
C ASN A 188 7.07 -18.44 18.33
N GLN A 189 7.09 -17.21 18.84
CA GLN A 189 6.46 -16.84 20.11
C GLN A 189 4.97 -16.56 19.92
N ILE A 190 4.64 -15.84 18.85
CA ILE A 190 3.26 -15.51 18.46
C ILE A 190 3.04 -15.99 17.02
N PRO A 191 2.07 -16.90 16.77
CA PRO A 191 1.78 -17.40 15.44
C PRO A 191 1.43 -16.25 14.49
N SER A 192 2.42 -15.76 13.74
CA SER A 192 2.28 -14.56 12.92
C SER A 192 3.03 -14.65 11.60
N ILE A 193 2.56 -13.84 10.67
CA ILE A 193 3.24 -13.46 9.42
C ILE A 193 3.71 -12.04 9.59
N ILE A 194 4.98 -11.75 9.28
CA ILE A 194 5.53 -10.40 9.31
C ILE A 194 5.71 -9.91 7.88
N ILE A 195 5.19 -8.73 7.58
CA ILE A 195 5.24 -8.13 6.25
C ILE A 195 5.81 -6.71 6.36
N THR A 196 6.69 -6.35 5.44
CA THR A 196 7.10 -4.96 5.23
C THR A 196 7.04 -4.59 3.76
N ALA A 197 6.70 -3.35 3.48
CA ALA A 197 6.77 -2.78 2.14
C ALA A 197 7.91 -1.75 2.01
N LYS A 198 8.80 -1.68 3.01
CA LYS A 198 9.88 -0.69 3.08
C LYS A 198 9.36 0.75 2.94
N GLY A 199 8.28 1.04 3.64
CA GLY A 199 7.49 2.25 3.59
C GLY A 199 6.02 1.95 3.27
N TYR A 200 5.41 2.73 2.36
CA TYR A 200 4.02 2.53 1.97
C TYR A 200 3.83 1.19 1.24
N PRO A 201 2.89 0.33 1.69
CA PRO A 201 2.60 -0.94 1.04
C PRO A 201 1.99 -0.72 -0.35
N ASP A 202 2.50 -1.43 -1.33
CA ASP A 202 1.93 -1.52 -2.66
C ASP A 202 0.66 -2.40 -2.67
N ILE A 203 -0.04 -2.45 -3.81
CA ILE A 203 -1.31 -3.20 -3.93
C ILE A 203 -1.10 -4.69 -3.66
N ALA A 204 0.00 -5.28 -4.13
CA ALA A 204 0.32 -6.68 -3.93
C ALA A 204 0.54 -7.01 -2.45
N THR A 205 1.23 -6.12 -1.71
CA THR A 205 1.48 -6.27 -0.27
C THR A 205 0.22 -6.08 0.57
N ARG A 206 -0.80 -5.39 0.05
CA ARG A 206 -2.08 -5.11 0.76
C ARG A 206 -3.13 -6.21 0.63
N ASN A 207 -2.86 -7.29 -0.08
CA ASN A 207 -3.82 -8.38 -0.28
C ASN A 207 -3.68 -9.47 0.80
N PRO A 208 -4.15 -9.24 2.04
CA PRO A 208 -4.02 -10.20 3.13
C PRO A 208 -5.16 -11.21 3.11
N ALA A 209 -4.83 -12.46 3.34
CA ALA A 209 -5.75 -13.60 3.37
C ALA A 209 -6.68 -13.62 4.60
N GLY A 210 -7.43 -12.54 4.86
CA GLY A 210 -8.50 -12.55 5.90
C GLY A 210 -8.04 -12.62 7.36
N LEU A 211 -6.73 -12.43 7.64
CA LEU A 211 -6.18 -12.42 9.00
C LEU A 211 -6.25 -11.03 9.63
N ALA A 212 -6.24 -10.96 10.97
CA ALA A 212 -6.16 -9.71 11.69
C ALA A 212 -4.81 -9.03 11.46
N ILE A 213 -4.81 -7.80 10.95
CA ILE A 213 -3.61 -7.05 10.62
C ILE A 213 -3.24 -6.13 11.79
N LEU A 214 -2.05 -6.33 12.35
CA LEU A 214 -1.47 -5.49 13.38
C LEU A 214 -0.35 -4.64 12.79
N CYS A 215 -0.50 -3.32 12.83
CA CYS A 215 0.49 -2.40 12.28
C CYS A 215 1.41 -1.84 13.36
N THR A 216 2.72 -1.90 13.08
CA THR A 216 3.75 -1.26 13.90
C THR A 216 4.20 0.02 13.21
N PHE A 217 3.64 1.16 13.66
CA PHE A 217 4.05 2.48 13.18
C PHE A 217 4.87 3.19 14.25
N LYS A 218 5.72 4.12 13.81
CA LYS A 218 6.31 5.09 14.71
C LYS A 218 5.22 6.01 15.26
N TYR A 219 5.36 6.41 16.51
CA TYR A 219 4.50 7.45 17.08
C TYR A 219 4.70 8.76 16.31
N GLY A 220 3.66 9.25 15.66
CA GLY A 220 3.69 10.40 14.75
C GLY A 220 3.54 10.08 13.24
N SER A 221 3.48 8.81 12.83
CA SER A 221 3.29 8.38 11.43
C SER A 221 1.89 7.85 11.13
N LEU A 222 0.89 8.39 11.79
CA LEU A 222 -0.50 7.90 11.71
C LEU A 222 -1.10 7.94 10.30
N GLY A 223 -0.61 8.84 9.42
CA GLY A 223 -1.08 8.93 8.05
C GLY A 223 -0.99 7.64 7.26
N MET A 224 0.04 6.81 7.51
CA MET A 224 0.15 5.49 6.89
C MET A 224 -0.87 4.47 7.41
N GLY A 225 -1.18 4.51 8.71
CA GLY A 225 -2.18 3.63 9.31
C GLY A 225 -3.56 3.84 8.71
N LEU A 226 -3.93 5.07 8.47
CA LEU A 226 -5.24 5.42 7.91
C LEU A 226 -5.37 5.07 6.42
N GLU A 227 -4.29 5.17 5.64
CA GLU A 227 -4.31 4.69 4.26
C GLU A 227 -4.38 3.16 4.20
N ALA A 228 -3.69 2.46 5.10
CA ALA A 228 -3.84 1.00 5.24
C ALA A 228 -5.27 0.62 5.62
N TYR A 229 -5.94 1.41 6.49
CA TYR A 229 -7.33 1.20 6.89
C TYR A 229 -8.32 1.32 5.71
N ARG A 230 -8.06 2.18 4.73
CA ARG A 230 -8.89 2.30 3.52
C ARG A 230 -8.93 1.02 2.68
N TYR A 231 -7.90 0.19 2.78
CA TYR A 231 -7.71 -0.99 1.94
C TYR A 231 -7.77 -2.32 2.70
N ALA A 232 -7.76 -2.26 4.05
CA ALA A 232 -7.81 -3.44 4.91
C ALA A 232 -8.73 -3.13 6.11
N CYS A 233 -9.90 -3.73 6.11
CA CYS A 233 -11.01 -3.39 7.02
C CYS A 233 -10.78 -3.69 8.51
N ASN A 234 -9.67 -4.30 8.93
CA ASN A 234 -9.40 -4.70 10.32
C ASN A 234 -7.96 -4.42 10.74
N VAL A 235 -7.37 -3.32 10.30
CA VAL A 235 -6.02 -2.93 10.70
C VAL A 235 -6.06 -2.35 12.10
N LYS A 236 -5.25 -2.91 12.99
CA LYS A 236 -5.11 -2.46 14.37
C LYS A 236 -3.74 -1.81 14.58
N TRP A 237 -3.70 -0.75 15.35
CA TRP A 237 -2.46 -0.07 15.69
C TRP A 237 -1.80 -0.73 16.91
N LEU A 238 -0.71 -1.44 16.68
CA LEU A 238 0.07 -2.13 17.69
C LEU A 238 1.30 -1.33 18.16
N GLY A 239 1.81 -0.41 17.32
CA GLY A 239 3.05 0.34 17.59
C GLY A 239 3.00 1.25 18.82
N LEU A 240 3.98 2.15 18.90
CA LEU A 240 4.07 3.11 20.01
C LEU A 240 2.82 4.01 20.07
N ARG A 241 2.29 4.17 21.27
CA ARG A 241 1.17 5.04 21.62
C ARG A 241 1.54 5.97 22.77
N GLY A 242 0.61 6.85 23.19
CA GLY A 242 0.81 7.77 24.29
C GLY A 242 1.24 7.07 25.59
N ASP A 243 0.61 5.95 25.90
CA ASP A 243 0.90 5.14 27.09
C ASP A 243 2.29 4.51 27.11
N ASP A 244 2.94 4.41 25.96
CA ASP A 244 4.28 3.84 25.82
C ASP A 244 5.40 4.86 25.97
N LEU A 245 5.08 6.17 25.95
CA LEU A 245 6.08 7.24 26.06
C LEU A 245 6.97 7.14 27.32
N PRO A 246 6.47 6.68 28.48
CA PRO A 246 7.33 6.49 29.67
C PRO A 246 8.44 5.45 29.48
N PHE A 247 8.33 4.53 28.52
CA PHE A 247 9.39 3.57 28.20
C PHE A 247 10.48 4.16 27.29
N ILE A 248 10.31 5.39 26.81
CA ILE A 248 11.21 6.02 25.85
C ILE A 248 11.98 7.12 26.56
N PRO A 249 13.33 7.11 26.49
CA PRO A 249 14.16 8.18 27.04
C PRO A 249 13.76 9.55 26.43
N GLU A 250 13.83 10.59 27.24
CA GLU A 250 13.42 11.94 26.80
C GLU A 250 14.26 12.44 25.61
N GLU A 251 15.52 12.06 25.55
CA GLU A 251 16.46 12.38 24.48
C GLU A 251 16.05 11.73 23.13
N ALA A 252 15.29 10.65 23.16
CA ALA A 252 14.77 9.96 21.97
C ALA A 252 13.37 10.46 21.55
N LEU A 253 12.76 11.33 22.35
CA LEU A 253 11.50 12.00 22.03
C LEU A 253 11.78 13.24 21.17
N LEU A 254 11.38 13.18 19.91
CA LEU A 254 11.59 14.26 18.94
C LEU A 254 10.37 15.20 18.88
N PRO A 255 10.55 16.51 18.65
CA PRO A 255 9.42 17.40 18.43
C PRO A 255 8.64 17.02 17.16
N LEU A 256 7.32 17.23 17.18
CA LEU A 256 6.48 17.11 16.00
C LEU A 256 6.89 18.16 14.95
N LYS A 257 6.98 17.71 13.69
CA LYS A 257 7.20 18.65 12.58
C LYS A 257 5.90 19.42 12.30
N PRO A 258 5.99 20.66 11.75
CA PRO A 258 4.80 21.43 11.38
C PRO A 258 3.82 20.67 10.49
N ARG A 259 4.34 19.85 9.58
CA ARG A 259 3.52 19.00 8.71
C ARG A 259 2.79 17.91 9.49
N ASP A 260 3.46 17.26 10.44
CA ASP A 260 2.86 16.19 11.26
C ASP A 260 1.71 16.76 12.09
N PHE A 261 1.90 18.00 12.62
CA PHE A 261 0.88 18.72 13.35
C PHE A 261 -0.36 19.05 12.51
N GLN A 262 -0.16 19.52 11.26
CA GLN A 262 -1.25 19.78 10.32
C GLN A 262 -2.02 18.52 9.95
N VAL A 263 -1.31 17.43 9.67
CA VAL A 263 -1.91 16.14 9.33
C VAL A 263 -2.71 15.62 10.53
N ALA A 264 -2.16 15.62 11.73
CA ALA A 264 -2.85 15.17 12.94
C ALA A 264 -4.13 15.97 13.19
N LYS A 265 -4.10 17.30 13.09
CA LYS A 265 -5.30 18.16 13.20
C LYS A 265 -6.36 17.83 12.15
N SER A 266 -5.94 17.67 10.90
CA SER A 266 -6.87 17.32 9.81
C SER A 266 -7.54 15.97 10.06
N LEU A 267 -6.79 15.00 10.58
CA LEU A 267 -7.30 13.67 10.90
C LEU A 267 -8.25 13.70 12.10
N THR A 268 -7.92 14.42 13.16
CA THR A 268 -8.80 14.59 14.34
C THR A 268 -10.15 15.18 13.95
N SER A 269 -10.18 16.07 12.96
CA SER A 269 -11.40 16.69 12.43
C SER A 269 -12.19 15.78 11.47
N SER A 270 -11.63 14.65 11.05
CA SER A 270 -12.28 13.73 10.12
C SER A 270 -13.38 12.91 10.80
N LYS A 271 -14.54 12.82 10.14
CA LYS A 271 -15.68 11.99 10.61
C LYS A 271 -15.44 10.48 10.44
N THR A 272 -14.42 10.09 9.67
CA THR A 272 -14.14 8.69 9.29
C THR A 272 -13.20 7.99 10.26
N ILE A 273 -12.63 8.70 11.24
CA ILE A 273 -11.68 8.14 12.21
C ILE A 273 -12.43 7.64 13.43
N GLN A 274 -12.07 6.43 13.90
CA GLN A 274 -12.55 5.85 15.13
C GLN A 274 -12.08 6.67 16.35
N ASP A 275 -12.84 6.65 17.43
CA ASP A 275 -12.60 7.50 18.60
C ASP A 275 -11.28 7.15 19.31
N GLU A 276 -10.89 5.88 19.33
CA GLU A 276 -9.61 5.44 19.92
C GLU A 276 -8.42 6.08 19.20
N PHE A 277 -8.44 6.09 17.85
CA PHE A 277 -7.39 6.76 17.07
C PHE A 277 -7.39 8.27 17.27
N ARG A 278 -8.57 8.87 17.45
CA ARG A 278 -8.71 10.30 17.71
C ARG A 278 -8.07 10.69 19.04
N GLN A 279 -8.32 9.91 20.10
CA GLN A 279 -7.72 10.11 21.41
C GLN A 279 -6.19 10.06 21.35
N GLU A 280 -5.62 9.07 20.67
CA GLU A 280 -4.15 8.98 20.49
C GLU A 280 -3.57 10.18 19.70
N LEU A 281 -4.31 10.68 18.69
CA LEU A 281 -3.91 11.91 17.97
C LEU A 281 -3.94 13.13 18.87
N GLU A 282 -4.92 13.25 19.75
CA GLU A 282 -5.02 14.36 20.71
C GLU A 282 -3.88 14.32 21.72
N ILE A 283 -3.55 13.14 22.27
CA ILE A 283 -2.40 12.93 23.15
C ILE A 283 -1.09 13.35 22.43
N MET A 284 -0.93 12.94 21.18
CA MET A 284 0.23 13.32 20.36
C MET A 284 0.32 14.83 20.13
N LEU A 285 -0.80 15.48 19.83
CA LEU A 285 -0.86 16.93 19.63
C LEU A 285 -0.57 17.71 20.92
N GLN A 286 -1.08 17.23 22.08
CA GLN A 286 -0.84 17.82 23.39
C GLN A 286 0.60 17.67 23.84
N SER A 287 1.20 16.48 23.65
CA SER A 287 2.61 16.25 23.99
C SER A 287 3.56 17.01 23.08
N GLY A 288 3.17 17.30 21.84
CA GLY A 288 4.03 17.90 20.82
C GLY A 288 5.24 17.02 20.44
N LYS A 289 5.28 15.78 20.89
CA LYS A 289 6.41 14.85 20.76
C LYS A 289 6.06 13.69 19.83
N ARG A 290 7.08 13.11 19.22
CA ARG A 290 7.02 11.87 18.45
C ARG A 290 8.20 10.98 18.80
N ALA A 291 8.06 9.67 18.63
CA ALA A 291 9.12 8.72 18.84
C ALA A 291 9.20 7.70 17.70
N GLU A 292 10.40 7.29 17.39
CA GLU A 292 10.64 6.14 16.52
C GLU A 292 10.61 4.86 17.35
N ILE A 293 10.08 3.76 16.80
CA ILE A 293 9.96 2.49 17.54
C ILE A 293 11.33 1.91 17.93
N GLU A 294 12.37 2.26 17.18
CA GLU A 294 13.76 1.88 17.48
C GLU A 294 14.28 2.48 18.78
N ALA A 295 13.65 3.52 19.32
CA ALA A 295 13.99 4.04 20.65
C ALA A 295 13.85 2.99 21.74
N LEU A 296 13.04 1.96 21.54
CA LEU A 296 12.90 0.84 22.46
C LEU A 296 14.15 -0.04 22.56
N TYR A 297 15.09 0.04 21.62
CA TYR A 297 16.35 -0.74 21.66
C TYR A 297 17.27 -0.33 22.82
N ILE A 298 17.01 0.80 23.49
CA ILE A 298 17.70 1.17 24.73
C ILE A 298 17.55 0.11 25.83
N HIS A 299 16.44 -0.64 25.80
CA HIS A 299 16.17 -1.71 26.76
C HIS A 299 16.76 -3.07 26.34
N GLY A 300 17.53 -3.11 25.25
CA GLY A 300 18.09 -4.32 24.65
C GLY A 300 17.50 -4.63 23.29
N TYR A 301 18.28 -5.31 22.45
CA TYR A 301 17.89 -5.60 21.06
C TYR A 301 16.69 -6.56 20.94
N ASP A 302 16.49 -7.43 21.92
CA ASP A 302 15.37 -8.38 22.00
C ASP A 302 14.12 -7.78 22.67
N PHE A 303 14.24 -6.58 23.24
CA PHE A 303 13.14 -5.92 23.94
C PHE A 303 11.94 -5.65 23.03
N LEU A 304 12.17 -5.25 21.79
CA LEU A 304 11.10 -4.95 20.84
C LEU A 304 10.19 -6.16 20.59
N SER A 305 10.77 -7.34 20.40
CA SER A 305 10.00 -8.57 20.19
C SER A 305 9.18 -8.94 21.42
N LYS A 306 9.76 -8.81 22.62
CA LYS A 306 9.06 -9.02 23.90
C LYS A 306 7.94 -8.01 24.11
N TYR A 307 8.19 -6.73 23.82
CA TYR A 307 7.20 -5.65 23.90
C TYR A 307 6.00 -5.92 23.01
N LEU A 308 6.22 -6.22 21.73
CA LEU A 308 5.14 -6.52 20.79
C LEU A 308 4.37 -7.78 21.18
N ALA A 309 5.07 -8.83 21.60
CA ALA A 309 4.46 -10.06 22.07
C ALA A 309 3.54 -9.81 23.29
N ASN A 310 4.01 -9.06 24.28
CA ASN A 310 3.21 -8.68 25.44
C ASN A 310 1.98 -7.85 25.07
N LYS A 311 2.12 -6.89 24.16
CA LYS A 311 0.99 -6.08 23.67
C LYS A 311 -0.07 -6.95 22.98
N ILE A 312 0.34 -7.89 22.14
CA ILE A 312 -0.58 -8.79 21.45
C ILE A 312 -1.32 -9.67 22.45
N VAL A 313 -0.61 -10.28 23.40
CA VAL A 313 -1.22 -11.16 24.42
C VAL A 313 -2.20 -10.40 25.31
N LYS A 314 -1.89 -9.16 25.67
CA LYS A 314 -2.75 -8.30 26.52
C LYS A 314 -3.87 -7.58 25.74
N GLY A 315 -3.95 -7.74 24.42
CA GLY A 315 -4.89 -6.97 23.58
C GLY A 315 -4.58 -5.47 23.56
N GLY A 316 -3.33 -5.06 23.79
CA GLY A 316 -2.87 -3.67 23.85
C GLY A 316 -2.76 -3.00 22.49
N TYR A 317 -3.73 -3.21 21.60
CA TYR A 317 -3.83 -2.59 20.26
C TYR A 317 -5.24 -2.03 20.05
N ILE A 318 -5.37 -1.01 19.22
CA ILE A 318 -6.63 -0.31 18.93
C ILE A 318 -7.03 -0.44 17.47
#